data_e59bc118706eb91dbdf5ca9e8a7911e6
#
_entry.id   e59bc118706eb91dbdf5ca9e8a7911e6
#
_cell.length_a   1.000
_cell.length_b   1.000
_cell.length_c   1.000
_cell.angle_alpha   90.00
_cell.angle_beta   90.00
_cell.angle_gamma   90.00
#
_symmetry.space_group_name_H-M   'P 1'
#
loop_
_entity.id
_entity.type
_entity.pdbx_description
1 polymer ?
#
loop_
_entity_poly.entity_id
_entity_poly.type
_entity_poly.pdbx_seq_one_letter_code
_entity_poly.pdbx_strand_id
1 'polypeptide(L)'
;FTNSADRGGILPEGALLGSEVISAATGAAEYRLNTFVLQSAAAGVIFLILLVVFFARKREYHRRPGDIFWLFCLYYGGSEAVLDSTRTDSYFFRANGFVSVVQVLGLCAVVLALVCFTVRYLKARGSKLGTLALWVTGLLFLGGAGYMEYYVQRHGSEAMFAYTGMGICMALVLVLGTILWSAARSREIPRSMPTVYETMVQGDFR
;
A
#
# COMPACT_ATOMS: atom_id res chain seq x y z
N PHE A 1 25.14 -13.70 1.53
CA PHE A 1 24.37 -12.45 1.37
C PHE A 1 24.94 -11.77 0.16
N THR A 2 24.16 -11.67 -0.92
CA THR A 2 24.50 -10.89 -2.08
C THR A 2 24.69 -9.43 -1.66
N ASN A 3 25.77 -8.83 -2.12
CA ASN A 3 26.09 -7.44 -1.87
C ASN A 3 24.92 -6.58 -2.33
N SER A 4 24.64 -5.49 -1.62
CA SER A 4 23.63 -4.47 -2.00
C SER A 4 23.79 -3.98 -3.47
N ALA A 5 24.91 -4.26 -4.10
CA ALA A 5 25.20 -3.98 -5.51
C ALA A 5 24.29 -4.73 -6.51
N ASP A 6 23.72 -5.87 -6.12
CA ASP A 6 22.91 -6.71 -7.04
C ASP A 6 21.41 -6.41 -6.97
N ARG A 7 21.00 -5.48 -6.10
CA ARG A 7 19.61 -5.02 -6.01
C ARG A 7 19.29 -4.08 -7.18
N GLY A 8 18.04 -4.06 -7.56
CA GLY A 8 17.52 -3.15 -8.56
C GLY A 8 17.34 -3.75 -9.95
N GLY A 9 17.69 -5.02 -10.13
CA GLY A 9 17.53 -5.74 -11.40
C GLY A 9 18.28 -5.08 -12.57
N ILE A 10 19.12 -5.83 -13.26
CA ILE A 10 19.76 -5.39 -14.49
C ILE A 10 18.69 -5.40 -15.59
N LEU A 11 18.51 -4.27 -16.25
CA LEU A 11 17.60 -4.10 -17.37
C LEU A 11 18.39 -4.13 -18.69
N PRO A 12 17.76 -4.53 -19.82
CA PRO A 12 18.36 -4.37 -21.13
C PRO A 12 18.62 -2.89 -21.46
N GLU A 13 19.67 -2.61 -22.23
CA GLU A 13 19.97 -1.26 -22.71
C GLU A 13 18.77 -0.60 -23.38
N GLY A 14 18.48 0.64 -23.02
CA GLY A 14 17.37 1.41 -23.59
C GLY A 14 16.00 1.10 -23.00
N ALA A 15 15.91 0.34 -21.90
CA ALA A 15 14.65 0.13 -21.18
C ALA A 15 14.06 1.48 -20.68
N LEU A 16 12.79 1.71 -20.93
CA LEU A 16 12.07 2.99 -20.66
C LEU A 16 12.18 3.47 -19.20
N LEU A 17 12.33 2.54 -18.27
CA LEU A 17 12.45 2.81 -16.82
C LEU A 17 13.86 2.54 -16.29
N GLY A 18 14.84 2.35 -17.18
CA GLY A 18 16.23 2.12 -16.83
C GLY A 18 17.05 3.42 -16.85
N SER A 19 18.02 3.51 -15.98
CA SER A 19 19.08 4.49 -16.02
C SER A 19 20.43 3.79 -16.02
N GLU A 20 21.39 4.36 -16.75
CA GLU A 20 22.75 3.90 -16.74
C GLU A 20 23.42 4.26 -15.41
N VAL A 21 23.93 3.26 -14.73
CA VAL A 21 24.63 3.42 -13.44
C VAL A 21 25.96 2.69 -13.54
N ILE A 22 27.04 3.35 -13.14
CA ILE A 22 28.34 2.69 -13.04
C ILE A 22 28.33 1.80 -11.80
N SER A 23 28.46 0.50 -12.01
CA SER A 23 28.52 -0.48 -10.90
C SER A 23 29.76 -0.23 -10.06
N ALA A 24 29.58 0.02 -8.76
CA ALA A 24 30.68 0.21 -7.82
C ALA A 24 31.53 -1.07 -7.65
N ALA A 25 30.97 -2.23 -7.97
CA ALA A 25 31.64 -3.52 -7.81
C ALA A 25 32.51 -3.89 -9.05
N THR A 26 32.03 -3.58 -10.24
CA THR A 26 32.67 -3.99 -11.51
C THR A 26 33.30 -2.85 -12.30
N GLY A 27 32.91 -1.59 -12.00
CA GLY A 27 33.28 -0.41 -12.80
C GLY A 27 32.60 -0.37 -14.17
N ALA A 28 31.74 -1.33 -14.50
CA ALA A 28 31.04 -1.40 -15.76
C ALA A 28 29.75 -0.57 -15.72
N ALA A 29 29.34 -0.03 -16.85
CA ALA A 29 28.05 0.60 -17.01
C ALA A 29 26.94 -0.49 -17.05
N GLU A 30 25.98 -0.39 -16.14
CA GLU A 30 24.85 -1.30 -16.06
C GLU A 30 23.55 -0.49 -16.14
N TYR A 31 22.55 -0.98 -16.87
CA TYR A 31 21.22 -0.39 -16.88
C TYR A 31 20.41 -0.93 -15.71
N ARG A 32 20.06 -0.05 -14.77
CA ARG A 32 19.28 -0.40 -13.58
C ARG A 32 17.97 0.35 -13.54
N LEU A 33 17.00 -0.25 -12.82
CA LEU A 33 15.67 0.34 -12.65
C LEU A 33 15.76 1.71 -11.96
N ASN A 34 15.18 2.73 -12.59
CA ASN A 34 15.14 4.08 -12.04
C ASN A 34 14.05 4.18 -10.97
N THR A 35 14.39 3.80 -9.75
CA THR A 35 13.47 3.76 -8.60
C THR A 35 12.88 5.13 -8.27
N PHE A 36 13.66 6.21 -8.48
CA PHE A 36 13.20 7.58 -8.21
C PHE A 36 11.99 7.95 -9.09
N VAL A 37 12.04 7.61 -10.38
CA VAL A 37 10.91 7.85 -11.31
C VAL A 37 9.70 7.03 -10.91
N LEU A 38 9.90 5.76 -10.52
CA LEU A 38 8.82 4.90 -10.06
C LEU A 38 8.18 5.41 -8.76
N GLN A 39 8.98 5.85 -7.79
CA GLN A 39 8.46 6.43 -6.54
C GLN A 39 7.68 7.72 -6.82
N SER A 40 8.19 8.59 -7.69
CA SER A 40 7.50 9.83 -8.07
C SER A 40 6.16 9.53 -8.77
N ALA A 41 6.15 8.56 -9.69
CA ALA A 41 4.93 8.14 -10.37
C ALA A 41 3.91 7.53 -9.38
N ALA A 42 4.36 6.64 -8.49
CA ALA A 42 3.51 6.05 -7.46
C ALA A 42 2.91 7.12 -6.53
N ALA A 43 3.73 8.05 -6.06
CA ALA A 43 3.27 9.18 -5.23
C ALA A 43 2.24 10.05 -5.96
N GLY A 44 2.45 10.33 -7.26
CA GLY A 44 1.51 11.05 -8.11
C GLY A 44 0.17 10.33 -8.26
N VAL A 45 0.19 9.01 -8.51
CA VAL A 45 -1.02 8.19 -8.60
C VAL A 45 -1.76 8.16 -7.26
N ILE A 46 -1.05 7.97 -6.15
CA ILE A 46 -1.63 7.98 -4.80
C ILE A 46 -2.28 9.33 -4.52
N PHE A 47 -1.59 10.43 -4.84
CA PHE A 47 -2.13 11.78 -4.69
C PHE A 47 -3.44 11.94 -5.46
N LEU A 48 -3.49 11.52 -6.73
CA LEU A 48 -4.70 11.59 -7.56
C LEU A 48 -5.85 10.75 -6.98
N ILE A 49 -5.57 9.53 -6.51
CA ILE A 49 -6.58 8.67 -5.86
C ILE A 49 -7.14 9.37 -4.62
N LEU A 50 -6.27 9.90 -3.76
CA LEU A 50 -6.69 10.59 -2.54
C LEU A 50 -7.47 11.87 -2.84
N LEU A 51 -7.08 12.59 -3.90
CA LEU A 51 -7.77 13.78 -4.39
C LEU A 51 -9.20 13.43 -4.85
N VAL A 52 -9.35 12.39 -5.67
CA VAL A 52 -10.66 11.90 -6.10
C VAL A 52 -11.51 11.49 -4.90
N VAL A 53 -10.95 10.72 -3.96
CA VAL A 53 -11.63 10.34 -2.72
C VAL A 53 -12.03 11.58 -1.91
N PHE A 54 -11.17 12.59 -1.85
CA PHE A 54 -11.45 13.83 -1.13
C PHE A 54 -12.60 14.61 -1.76
N PHE A 55 -12.61 14.79 -3.09
CA PHE A 55 -13.65 15.55 -3.78
C PHE A 55 -14.96 14.78 -3.92
N ALA A 56 -14.93 13.48 -4.17
CA ALA A 56 -16.12 12.65 -4.19
C ALA A 56 -16.89 12.71 -2.86
N ARG A 57 -16.17 12.93 -1.75
CA ARG A 57 -16.72 13.04 -0.39
C ARG A 57 -17.30 14.41 -0.06
N LYS A 58 -17.01 15.46 -0.83
CA LYS A 58 -17.51 16.81 -0.56
C LYS A 58 -19.04 16.86 -0.55
N ARG A 59 -19.69 15.91 -1.25
CA ARG A 59 -21.16 15.76 -1.33
C ARG A 59 -21.78 15.01 -0.14
N GLU A 60 -20.98 14.28 0.67
CA GLU A 60 -21.51 13.48 1.76
C GLU A 60 -21.30 14.20 3.10
N TYR A 61 -22.38 14.39 3.83
CA TYR A 61 -22.48 15.20 5.07
C TYR A 61 -21.61 14.68 6.25
N HIS A 62 -21.13 13.45 6.20
CA HIS A 62 -20.36 12.83 7.28
C HIS A 62 -18.92 12.53 6.87
N ARG A 63 -18.04 13.53 7.00
CA ARG A 63 -16.58 13.32 6.90
C ARG A 63 -16.05 12.87 8.24
N ARG A 64 -15.49 11.67 8.31
CA ARG A 64 -14.70 11.30 9.49
C ARG A 64 -13.30 11.91 9.37
N PRO A 65 -12.83 12.62 10.40
CA PRO A 65 -11.45 13.08 10.44
C PRO A 65 -10.51 11.88 10.41
N GLY A 66 -9.40 12.02 9.67
CA GLY A 66 -8.35 11.00 9.61
C GLY A 66 -8.50 9.90 8.55
N ASP A 67 -9.63 9.80 7.83
CA ASP A 67 -9.79 8.78 6.78
C ASP A 67 -8.77 8.91 5.66
N ILE A 68 -8.52 10.12 5.18
CA ILE A 68 -7.53 10.39 4.12
C ILE A 68 -6.11 10.06 4.61
N PHE A 69 -5.82 10.37 5.88
CA PHE A 69 -4.54 10.02 6.49
C PHE A 69 -4.31 8.50 6.52
N TRP A 70 -5.31 7.73 6.95
CA TRP A 70 -5.17 6.27 6.99
C TRP A 70 -5.12 5.64 5.61
N LEU A 71 -5.82 6.19 4.61
CA LEU A 71 -5.68 5.77 3.22
C LEU A 71 -4.31 6.12 2.66
N PHE A 72 -3.78 7.29 3.00
CA PHE A 72 -2.40 7.65 2.67
C PHE A 72 -1.40 6.66 3.28
N CYS A 73 -1.52 6.35 4.57
CA CYS A 73 -0.68 5.36 5.25
C CYS A 73 -0.76 3.98 4.56
N LEU A 74 -1.97 3.56 4.16
CA LEU A 74 -2.16 2.30 3.45
C LEU A 74 -1.45 2.29 2.10
N TYR A 75 -1.73 3.26 1.23
CA TYR A 75 -1.22 3.27 -0.13
C TYR A 75 0.27 3.63 -0.20
N TYR A 76 0.66 4.69 0.49
CA TYR A 76 2.05 5.13 0.48
C TYR A 76 2.95 4.12 1.20
N GLY A 77 2.55 3.64 2.38
CA GLY A 77 3.30 2.61 3.10
C GLY A 77 3.48 1.32 2.30
N GLY A 78 2.43 0.87 1.59
CA GLY A 78 2.51 -0.31 0.71
C GLY A 78 3.39 -0.08 -0.50
N SER A 79 3.34 1.08 -1.15
CA SER A 79 4.20 1.39 -2.29
C SER A 79 5.67 1.49 -1.87
N GLU A 80 5.97 2.14 -0.75
CA GLU A 80 7.34 2.24 -0.22
C GLU A 80 7.92 0.88 0.16
N ALA A 81 7.11 -0.01 0.75
CA ALA A 81 7.55 -1.35 1.11
C ALA A 81 8.04 -2.15 -0.12
N VAL A 82 7.43 -1.93 -1.30
CA VAL A 82 7.83 -2.58 -2.55
C VAL A 82 8.97 -1.82 -3.24
N LEU A 83 8.83 -0.51 -3.39
CA LEU A 83 9.78 0.30 -4.18
C LEU A 83 11.15 0.42 -3.51
N ASP A 84 11.19 0.46 -2.17
CA ASP A 84 12.46 0.50 -1.44
C ASP A 84 13.28 -0.80 -1.61
N SER A 85 12.63 -1.94 -1.91
CA SER A 85 13.31 -3.18 -2.26
C SER A 85 14.13 -3.05 -3.55
N THR A 86 13.73 -2.18 -4.47
CA THR A 86 14.44 -1.95 -5.74
C THR A 86 15.61 -0.98 -5.61
N ARG A 87 15.76 -0.31 -4.46
CA ARG A 87 16.83 0.67 -4.22
C ARG A 87 18.13 -0.01 -3.81
N THR A 88 19.23 0.54 -4.31
CA THR A 88 20.59 0.09 -3.98
C THR A 88 21.17 0.79 -2.76
N ASP A 89 20.65 1.98 -2.42
CA ASP A 89 21.11 2.87 -1.35
C ASP A 89 20.26 2.82 -0.06
N SER A 90 19.42 1.78 0.09
CA SER A 90 18.52 1.63 1.24
C SER A 90 19.27 1.36 2.54
N TYR A 91 18.78 1.93 3.64
CA TYR A 91 19.32 1.68 4.98
C TYR A 91 18.76 0.38 5.56
N PHE A 92 19.67 -0.57 5.85
CA PHE A 92 19.31 -1.87 6.41
C PHE A 92 19.51 -1.93 7.92
N PHE A 93 18.69 -2.74 8.59
CA PHE A 93 18.98 -3.12 9.96
C PHE A 93 20.27 -3.96 9.99
N ARG A 94 21.27 -3.48 10.74
CA ARG A 94 22.62 -4.07 10.80
C ARG A 94 22.65 -5.57 11.13
N ALA A 95 21.66 -6.07 11.86
CA ALA A 95 21.59 -7.47 12.29
C ALA A 95 21.17 -8.43 11.16
N ASN A 96 20.35 -7.99 10.21
CA ASN A 96 19.72 -8.90 9.25
C ASN A 96 20.06 -8.61 7.78
N GLY A 97 20.46 -7.40 7.40
CA GLY A 97 20.81 -7.01 6.01
C GLY A 97 19.73 -7.33 4.95
N PHE A 98 18.57 -7.82 5.40
CA PHE A 98 17.54 -8.43 4.58
C PHE A 98 16.40 -7.45 4.27
N VAL A 99 15.95 -6.70 5.27
CA VAL A 99 14.83 -5.76 5.17
C VAL A 99 15.33 -4.36 5.51
N SER A 100 14.94 -3.38 4.73
CA SER A 100 15.28 -1.99 4.99
C SER A 100 14.42 -1.37 6.09
N VAL A 101 14.92 -0.30 6.70
CA VAL A 101 14.17 0.48 7.71
C VAL A 101 12.90 1.06 7.09
N VAL A 102 12.97 1.54 5.85
CA VAL A 102 11.84 2.14 5.14
C VAL A 102 10.76 1.10 4.86
N GLN A 103 11.14 -0.11 4.45
CA GLN A 103 10.21 -1.22 4.27
C GLN A 103 9.44 -1.55 5.55
N VAL A 104 10.14 -1.62 6.69
CA VAL A 104 9.50 -1.90 7.99
C VAL A 104 8.54 -0.78 8.37
N LEU A 105 8.94 0.49 8.23
CA LEU A 105 8.06 1.62 8.51
C LEU A 105 6.84 1.65 7.60
N GLY A 106 7.02 1.36 6.30
CA GLY A 106 5.94 1.23 5.34
C GLY A 106 4.95 0.13 5.72
N LEU A 107 5.45 -1.06 6.06
CA LEU A 107 4.62 -2.18 6.52
C LEU A 107 3.90 -1.87 7.83
N CYS A 108 4.56 -1.20 8.78
CA CYS A 108 3.92 -0.74 10.02
C CYS A 108 2.76 0.23 9.71
N ALA A 109 2.95 1.17 8.77
CA ALA A 109 1.89 2.08 8.36
C ALA A 109 0.70 1.35 7.74
N VAL A 110 0.94 0.35 6.88
CA VAL A 110 -0.10 -0.52 6.30
C VAL A 110 -0.86 -1.27 7.39
N VAL A 111 -0.16 -1.94 8.30
CA VAL A 111 -0.78 -2.71 9.39
C VAL A 111 -1.61 -1.82 10.30
N LEU A 112 -1.09 -0.65 10.68
CA LEU A 112 -1.83 0.31 11.50
C LEU A 112 -3.10 0.81 10.81
N ALA A 113 -3.04 1.09 9.51
CA ALA A 113 -4.22 1.47 8.73
C ALA A 113 -5.25 0.33 8.69
N LEU A 114 -4.83 -0.92 8.43
CA LEU A 114 -5.71 -2.09 8.44
C LEU A 114 -6.35 -2.32 9.80
N VAL A 115 -5.59 -2.19 10.90
CA VAL A 115 -6.11 -2.28 12.28
C VAL A 115 -7.15 -1.19 12.52
N CYS A 116 -6.86 0.05 12.15
CA CYS A 116 -7.80 1.16 12.30
C CYS A 116 -9.12 0.89 11.56
N PHE A 117 -9.05 0.45 10.30
CA PHE A 117 -10.24 0.12 9.51
C PHE A 117 -10.98 -1.10 10.07
N THR A 118 -10.26 -2.10 10.57
CA THR A 118 -10.85 -3.27 11.24
C THR A 118 -11.65 -2.86 12.48
N VAL A 119 -11.06 -2.06 13.35
CA VAL A 119 -11.72 -1.57 14.57
C VAL A 119 -12.99 -0.79 14.22
N ARG A 120 -12.92 0.07 13.20
CA ARG A 120 -14.08 0.82 12.71
C ARG A 120 -15.18 -0.10 12.16
N TYR A 121 -14.79 -1.08 11.34
CA TYR A 121 -15.72 -2.04 10.75
C TYR A 121 -16.44 -2.87 11.83
N LEU A 122 -15.71 -3.34 12.83
CA LEU A 122 -16.28 -4.12 13.94
C LEU A 122 -17.19 -3.26 14.83
N LYS A 123 -16.83 -2.00 15.12
CA LYS A 123 -17.69 -1.05 15.82
C LYS A 123 -19.00 -0.77 15.07
N ALA A 124 -18.95 -0.80 13.74
CA ALA A 124 -20.13 -0.66 12.87
C ALA A 124 -20.90 -1.98 12.69
N ARG A 125 -20.79 -2.92 13.64
CA ARG A 125 -21.44 -4.25 13.62
C ARG A 125 -21.06 -5.08 12.39
N GLY A 126 -19.81 -4.99 11.95
CA GLY A 126 -19.26 -5.82 10.88
C GLY A 126 -19.15 -7.30 11.28
N SER A 127 -19.11 -8.17 10.27
CA SER A 127 -18.95 -9.62 10.48
C SER A 127 -17.56 -9.96 11.02
N LYS A 128 -17.49 -10.64 12.16
CA LYS A 128 -16.22 -11.12 12.74
C LYS A 128 -15.55 -12.17 11.84
N LEU A 129 -16.36 -13.07 11.25
CA LEU A 129 -15.83 -14.11 10.34
C LEU A 129 -15.25 -13.50 9.05
N GLY A 130 -15.95 -12.50 8.46
CA GLY A 130 -15.44 -11.77 7.29
C GLY A 130 -14.15 -11.03 7.60
N THR A 131 -14.04 -10.43 8.79
CA THR A 131 -12.80 -9.78 9.24
C THR A 131 -11.67 -10.78 9.40
N LEU A 132 -11.93 -11.95 10.00
CA LEU A 132 -10.93 -13.00 10.16
C LEU A 132 -10.43 -13.49 8.80
N ALA A 133 -11.34 -13.78 7.87
CA ALA A 133 -11.00 -14.22 6.52
C ALA A 133 -10.12 -13.18 5.81
N LEU A 134 -10.45 -11.87 5.93
CA LEU A 134 -9.68 -10.79 5.34
C LEU A 134 -8.26 -10.71 5.94
N TRP A 135 -8.13 -10.86 7.27
CA TRP A 135 -6.82 -10.87 7.92
C TRP A 135 -5.97 -12.09 7.50
N VAL A 136 -6.57 -13.29 7.44
CA VAL A 136 -5.86 -14.50 6.99
C VAL A 136 -5.37 -14.30 5.55
N THR A 137 -6.24 -13.82 4.65
CA THR A 137 -5.88 -13.56 3.24
C THR A 137 -4.81 -12.46 3.15
N GLY A 138 -4.94 -11.38 3.91
CA GLY A 138 -3.95 -10.31 3.97
C GLY A 138 -2.57 -10.78 4.46
N LEU A 139 -2.55 -11.61 5.50
CA LEU A 139 -1.30 -12.20 6.01
C LEU A 139 -0.65 -13.16 5.00
N LEU A 140 -1.44 -13.92 4.23
CA LEU A 140 -0.90 -14.76 3.15
C LEU A 140 -0.23 -13.91 2.07
N PHE A 141 -0.84 -12.79 1.65
CA PHE A 141 -0.22 -11.90 0.67
C PHE A 141 0.99 -11.17 1.23
N LEU A 142 0.97 -10.71 2.48
CA LEU A 142 2.15 -10.12 3.13
C LEU A 142 3.27 -11.15 3.26
N GLY A 143 2.96 -12.39 3.61
CA GLY A 143 3.91 -13.49 3.63
C GLY A 143 4.48 -13.79 2.24
N GLY A 144 3.64 -13.76 1.20
CA GLY A 144 4.06 -13.89 -0.19
C GLY A 144 5.01 -12.77 -0.62
N ALA A 145 4.71 -11.51 -0.26
CA ALA A 145 5.61 -10.38 -0.52
C ALA A 145 6.96 -10.54 0.20
N GLY A 146 6.94 -10.97 1.47
CA GLY A 146 8.16 -11.26 2.23
C GLY A 146 8.97 -12.41 1.65
N TYR A 147 8.30 -13.45 1.13
CA TYR A 147 8.98 -14.54 0.43
C TYR A 147 9.64 -14.07 -0.87
N MET A 148 8.97 -13.20 -1.64
CA MET A 148 9.55 -12.61 -2.86
C MET A 148 10.75 -11.72 -2.54
N GLU A 149 10.73 -10.96 -1.45
CA GLU A 149 11.90 -10.21 -0.96
C GLU A 149 13.07 -11.14 -0.64
N TYR A 150 12.82 -12.25 0.05
CA TYR A 150 13.84 -13.28 0.30
C TYR A 150 14.36 -13.89 -1.01
N TYR A 151 13.47 -14.13 -1.98
CA TYR A 151 13.82 -14.71 -3.27
C TYR A 151 14.76 -13.82 -4.09
N VAL A 152 14.49 -12.50 -4.14
CA VAL A 152 15.37 -11.53 -4.81
C VAL A 152 16.81 -11.64 -4.32
N GLN A 153 16.98 -11.83 -3.03
CA GLN A 153 18.31 -11.84 -2.42
C GLN A 153 19.09 -13.13 -2.70
N ARG A 154 18.38 -14.18 -3.07
CA ARG A 154 19.00 -15.49 -3.39
C ARG A 154 19.19 -15.68 -4.89
N HIS A 155 18.34 -15.07 -5.74
CA HIS A 155 18.27 -15.31 -7.18
C HIS A 155 18.28 -13.96 -7.93
N GLY A 156 19.40 -13.24 -7.87
CA GLY A 156 19.53 -11.90 -8.45
C GLY A 156 19.22 -11.82 -9.94
N SER A 157 19.41 -12.91 -10.71
CA SER A 157 19.10 -12.97 -12.14
C SER A 157 17.58 -12.89 -12.44
N GLU A 158 16.72 -13.21 -11.48
CA GLU A 158 15.27 -13.21 -11.62
C GLU A 158 14.59 -12.09 -10.80
N ALA A 159 15.33 -11.03 -10.50
CA ALA A 159 14.86 -9.93 -9.65
C ALA A 159 13.54 -9.31 -10.16
N MET A 160 13.37 -9.16 -11.48
CA MET A 160 12.14 -8.58 -12.05
C MET A 160 10.91 -9.45 -11.80
N PHE A 161 11.05 -10.78 -11.83
CA PHE A 161 9.97 -11.69 -11.46
C PHE A 161 9.57 -11.50 -9.99
N ALA A 162 10.54 -11.45 -9.11
CA ALA A 162 10.30 -11.29 -7.68
C ALA A 162 9.70 -9.92 -7.33
N TYR A 163 10.19 -8.82 -7.93
CA TYR A 163 9.58 -7.48 -7.74
C TYR A 163 8.15 -7.41 -8.26
N THR A 164 7.87 -8.05 -9.41
CA THR A 164 6.51 -8.12 -9.94
C THR A 164 5.61 -8.92 -8.99
N GLY A 165 6.05 -10.07 -8.50
CA GLY A 165 5.31 -10.89 -7.54
C GLY A 165 5.03 -10.16 -6.23
N MET A 166 6.04 -9.45 -5.70
CA MET A 166 5.90 -8.61 -4.50
C MET A 166 4.89 -7.47 -4.73
N GLY A 167 4.97 -6.80 -5.88
CA GLY A 167 4.05 -5.73 -6.27
C GLY A 167 2.60 -6.24 -6.35
N ILE A 168 2.37 -7.41 -6.95
CA ILE A 168 1.04 -8.03 -7.02
C ILE A 168 0.51 -8.37 -5.63
N CYS A 169 1.32 -9.02 -4.80
CA CYS A 169 0.94 -9.36 -3.43
C CYS A 169 0.57 -8.09 -2.63
N MET A 170 1.37 -7.04 -2.71
CA MET A 170 1.10 -5.79 -2.02
C MET A 170 -0.16 -5.11 -2.58
N ALA A 171 -0.34 -5.05 -3.90
CA ALA A 171 -1.55 -4.50 -4.52
C ALA A 171 -2.82 -5.20 -4.00
N LEU A 172 -2.78 -6.52 -3.83
CA LEU A 172 -3.90 -7.27 -3.26
C LEU A 172 -4.16 -6.88 -1.80
N VAL A 173 -3.13 -6.66 -0.98
CA VAL A 173 -3.28 -6.14 0.39
C VAL A 173 -3.92 -4.75 0.37
N LEU A 174 -3.51 -3.85 -0.54
CA LEU A 174 -4.10 -2.52 -0.67
C LEU A 174 -5.58 -2.57 -1.08
N VAL A 175 -5.93 -3.48 -1.99
CA VAL A 175 -7.33 -3.74 -2.38
C VAL A 175 -8.14 -4.23 -1.19
N LEU A 176 -7.64 -5.20 -0.43
CA LEU A 176 -8.32 -5.70 0.79
C LEU A 176 -8.52 -4.58 1.81
N GLY A 177 -7.52 -3.74 2.03
CA GLY A 177 -7.61 -2.58 2.93
C GLY A 177 -8.65 -1.56 2.46
N THR A 178 -8.73 -1.32 1.15
CA THR A 178 -9.72 -0.42 0.55
C THR A 178 -11.15 -0.98 0.69
N ILE A 179 -11.34 -2.28 0.48
CA ILE A 179 -12.62 -2.96 0.68
C ILE A 179 -13.04 -2.82 2.14
N LEU A 180 -12.14 -3.09 3.08
CA LEU A 180 -12.41 -2.99 4.51
C LEU A 180 -12.79 -1.56 4.92
N TRP A 181 -12.05 -0.57 4.44
CA TRP A 181 -12.36 0.84 4.65
C TRP A 181 -13.75 1.22 4.09
N SER A 182 -14.05 0.83 2.83
CA SER A 182 -15.34 1.08 2.19
C SER A 182 -16.50 0.40 2.94
N ALA A 183 -16.31 -0.87 3.34
CA ALA A 183 -17.30 -1.63 4.09
C ALA A 183 -17.53 -1.07 5.50
N ALA A 184 -16.49 -0.59 6.17
CA ALA A 184 -16.64 0.10 7.46
C ALA A 184 -17.48 1.36 7.31
N ARG A 185 -17.20 2.13 6.28
CA ARG A 185 -17.89 3.37 5.98
C ARG A 185 -19.38 3.18 5.63
N SER A 186 -19.69 2.25 4.72
CA SER A 186 -21.07 2.02 4.27
C SER A 186 -22.01 1.58 5.38
N ARG A 187 -21.48 1.01 6.47
CA ARG A 187 -22.24 0.58 7.64
C ARG A 187 -22.43 1.69 8.68
N GLU A 188 -21.60 2.72 8.63
CA GLU A 188 -21.65 3.85 9.55
C GLU A 188 -22.62 4.95 9.12
N ILE A 189 -22.99 4.99 7.84
CA ILE A 189 -23.99 5.91 7.32
C ILE A 189 -25.36 5.39 7.79
N PRO A 190 -26.09 6.13 8.69
CA PRO A 190 -27.41 5.72 9.11
C PRO A 190 -28.30 5.59 7.88
N ARG A 191 -28.92 4.42 7.67
CA ARG A 191 -29.90 4.18 6.59
C ARG A 191 -31.19 5.00 6.75
N SER A 192 -31.34 5.71 7.85
CA SER A 192 -32.46 6.59 8.16
C SER A 192 -31.95 7.91 8.71
N MET A 193 -31.56 8.84 7.85
CA MET A 193 -31.99 10.20 8.11
C MET A 193 -33.44 10.27 7.62
N PRO A 194 -34.44 10.49 8.49
CA PRO A 194 -35.73 10.97 8.02
C PRO A 194 -35.41 12.20 7.18
N THR A 195 -35.80 12.17 5.93
CA THR A 195 -35.70 13.36 5.08
C THR A 195 -36.37 14.46 5.88
N VAL A 196 -35.75 15.63 5.98
CA VAL A 196 -36.31 16.82 6.67
C VAL A 196 -37.78 17.06 6.26
N TYR A 197 -38.17 16.52 5.12
CA TYR A 197 -39.54 16.49 4.62
C TYR A 197 -40.49 15.65 5.48
N GLU A 198 -40.10 14.49 6.01
CA GLU A 198 -41.00 13.65 6.84
C GLU A 198 -41.22 14.25 8.23
N THR A 199 -40.23 14.96 8.77
CA THR A 199 -40.38 15.68 10.03
C THR A 199 -41.23 16.93 9.93
N MET A 200 -41.24 17.60 8.79
CA MET A 200 -42.13 18.78 8.55
C MET A 200 -43.57 18.36 8.28
N VAL A 201 -43.83 17.22 7.69
CA VAL A 201 -45.19 16.74 7.41
C VAL A 201 -45.85 16.11 8.64
N GLN A 202 -45.08 15.57 9.61
CA GLN A 202 -45.64 15.00 10.85
C GLN A 202 -45.74 16.02 12.02
N GLY A 203 -45.16 17.20 11.87
CA GLY A 203 -45.10 18.20 12.98
C GLY A 203 -46.20 19.26 12.99
N ASP A 204 -47.11 19.29 12.04
CA ASP A 204 -47.99 20.46 11.89
C ASP A 204 -49.49 20.16 11.88
N PHE A 205 -49.96 19.27 12.74
CA PHE A 205 -51.38 19.18 13.09
C PHE A 205 -51.54 18.75 14.53
N ARG A 206 -51.19 19.62 15.50
CA ARG A 206 -51.82 19.68 16.80
C ARG A 206 -51.84 21.10 17.33
#